data_22d436202e0c6bf43e213c341bae2bae
#
_entry.id   22d436202e0c6bf43e213c341bae2bae
#
_cell.length_a   1.000
_cell.length_b   1.000
_cell.length_c   1.000
_cell.angle_alpha   90.00
_cell.angle_beta   90.00
_cell.angle_gamma   90.00
#
_symmetry.space_group_name_H-M   'P 1'
#
loop_
_entity.id
_entity.type
_entity.pdbx_description
1 polymer ?
#
loop_
_entity_poly.entity_id
_entity_poly.type
_entity_poly.pdbx_seq_one_letter_code
_entity_poly.pdbx_strand_id
1 'polypeptide(L)'
;MFNKHTFRALALMLVSLAVHQTGIAQQVTLENAKKGLSDLFSNSKEEELLEPDLAFKFKASIKSSTTLIAELTPANGYYLYRERIKFAFKNSPGMTIREIKLPAGETKTDQFYGRTETYKKPVHAEIIFDRTPNAKHLTLVAGYQGCHEKKGVCYPPIEKELTLVRP
;
A
#
# COMPACT_ATOMS: atom_id res chain seq x y z
N MET A 1 -49.85 -28.01 71.00
CA MET A 1 -49.22 -28.48 72.20
C MET A 1 -47.80 -27.95 72.21
N PHE A 2 -47.54 -26.79 72.85
CA PHE A 2 -46.99 -26.56 74.14
C PHE A 2 -45.73 -27.43 74.43
N ASN A 3 -44.55 -26.84 74.52
CA ASN A 3 -43.86 -26.38 75.70
C ASN A 3 -42.50 -25.82 75.31
N LYS A 4 -42.14 -24.60 75.46
CA LYS A 4 -41.74 -23.75 76.60
C LYS A 4 -40.62 -24.37 77.51
N HIS A 5 -39.65 -23.47 77.67
CA HIS A 5 -38.68 -23.30 78.74
C HIS A 5 -37.31 -23.95 78.51
N THR A 6 -36.21 -23.37 78.78
CA THR A 6 -35.75 -22.21 79.61
C THR A 6 -34.28 -21.97 79.29
N PHE A 7 -33.90 -20.76 79.18
CA PHE A 7 -32.97 -19.98 79.98
C PHE A 7 -31.67 -20.64 80.53
N ARG A 8 -30.57 -20.10 80.11
CA ARG A 8 -29.47 -19.50 80.93
C ARG A 8 -28.20 -19.55 80.15
N ALA A 9 -27.76 -18.41 79.62
CA ALA A 9 -26.75 -17.46 80.10
C ALA A 9 -25.47 -18.14 80.63
N LEU A 10 -24.37 -17.91 79.94
CA LEU A 10 -23.12 -17.43 80.49
C LEU A 10 -22.07 -17.21 79.39
N ALA A 11 -21.78 -15.97 79.18
CA ALA A 11 -20.51 -15.31 79.38
C ALA A 11 -19.37 -15.64 78.43
N LEU A 12 -19.08 -14.64 77.55
CA LEU A 12 -17.78 -14.04 77.35
C LEU A 12 -16.58 -14.95 77.07
N MET A 13 -16.16 -14.98 75.78
CA MET A 13 -14.76 -14.68 75.53
C MET A 13 -14.62 -14.14 74.09
N LEU A 14 -14.39 -12.85 74.02
CA LEU A 14 -13.91 -12.11 72.88
C LEU A 14 -12.50 -12.61 72.56
N VAL A 15 -12.34 -13.29 71.43
CA VAL A 15 -11.04 -13.39 70.77
C VAL A 15 -11.20 -12.76 69.41
N SER A 16 -10.89 -11.49 69.36
CA SER A 16 -10.72 -10.72 68.13
C SER A 16 -9.48 -11.21 67.37
N LEU A 17 -9.66 -12.13 66.47
CA LEU A 17 -8.62 -12.40 65.43
C LEU A 17 -8.70 -11.30 64.39
N ALA A 18 -7.88 -10.28 64.57
CA ALA A 18 -7.60 -9.28 63.50
C ALA A 18 -6.85 -9.99 62.38
N VAL A 19 -7.59 -10.43 61.37
CA VAL A 19 -7.00 -10.83 60.10
C VAL A 19 -6.51 -9.55 59.43
N HIS A 20 -5.23 -9.28 59.58
CA HIS A 20 -4.54 -8.27 58.76
C HIS A 20 -4.46 -8.83 57.33
N GLN A 21 -5.44 -8.52 56.52
CA GLN A 21 -5.30 -8.62 55.07
C GLN A 21 -4.32 -7.53 54.63
N THR A 22 -3.06 -7.89 54.54
CA THR A 22 -2.09 -7.10 53.78
C THR A 22 -2.50 -7.18 52.33
N GLY A 23 -3.41 -6.29 51.93
CA GLY A 23 -3.66 -6.01 50.51
C GLY A 23 -2.36 -5.50 49.88
N ILE A 24 -1.66 -6.37 49.15
CA ILE A 24 -0.62 -5.96 48.24
C ILE A 24 -1.37 -5.22 47.13
N ALA A 25 -1.56 -3.92 47.33
CA ALA A 25 -1.90 -3.02 46.26
C ALA A 25 -0.71 -3.04 45.26
N GLN A 26 -0.80 -3.88 44.25
CA GLN A 26 0.07 -3.75 43.10
C GLN A 26 -0.17 -2.33 42.51
N GLN A 27 0.68 -1.40 42.90
CA GLN A 27 0.79 -0.14 42.21
C GLN A 27 1.25 -0.49 40.78
N VAL A 28 0.29 -0.74 39.90
CA VAL A 28 0.51 -0.63 38.46
C VAL A 28 0.79 0.85 38.24
N THR A 29 2.08 1.18 38.20
CA THR A 29 2.51 2.54 37.97
C THR A 29 1.92 2.99 36.64
N LEU A 30 1.29 4.15 36.61
CA LEU A 30 0.73 4.79 35.41
C LEU A 30 1.74 4.84 34.24
N GLU A 31 3.04 4.78 34.55
CA GLU A 31 4.11 4.70 33.57
C GLU A 31 4.13 3.36 32.80
N ASN A 32 3.87 2.23 33.46
CA ASN A 32 3.79 0.93 32.76
C ASN A 32 2.52 0.83 31.91
N ALA A 33 1.42 1.45 32.32
CA ALA A 33 0.21 1.52 31.53
C ALA A 33 0.39 2.43 30.29
N LYS A 34 1.09 3.57 30.44
CA LYS A 34 1.43 4.46 29.33
C LYS A 34 2.38 3.79 28.33
N LYS A 35 3.39 3.05 28.82
CA LYS A 35 4.33 2.34 27.97
C LYS A 35 3.64 1.19 27.21
N GLY A 36 2.79 0.42 27.86
CA GLY A 36 2.00 -0.62 27.19
C GLY A 36 1.04 -0.07 26.15
N LEU A 37 0.43 1.11 26.42
CA LEU A 37 -0.43 1.77 25.43
C LEU A 37 0.37 2.33 24.25
N SER A 38 1.50 3.00 24.51
CA SER A 38 2.36 3.50 23.44
C SER A 38 2.94 2.38 22.57
N ASP A 39 3.27 1.22 23.14
CA ASP A 39 3.75 0.06 22.39
C ASP A 39 2.63 -0.57 21.53
N LEU A 40 1.38 -0.52 21.97
CA LEU A 40 0.22 -0.94 21.17
C LEU A 40 -0.06 0.03 19.99
N PHE A 41 0.18 1.32 20.18
CA PHE A 41 0.00 2.31 19.11
C PHE A 41 1.26 2.51 18.24
N SER A 42 2.45 2.21 18.74
CA SER A 42 3.69 2.31 17.97
C SER A 42 3.94 1.08 17.07
N ASN A 43 3.26 -0.04 17.32
CA ASN A 43 3.42 -1.26 16.52
C ASN A 43 2.48 -1.33 15.30
N SER A 44 1.57 -0.39 15.14
CA SER A 44 0.82 -0.15 13.91
C SER A 44 1.40 1.05 13.16
N LYS A 45 2.67 1.00 12.74
CA LYS A 45 3.04 1.68 11.50
C LYS A 45 2.30 0.97 10.40
N GLU A 46 1.03 1.29 10.25
CA GLU A 46 0.32 1.04 9.01
C GLU A 46 1.17 1.68 7.92
N GLU A 47 1.82 0.85 7.13
CA GLU A 47 2.64 1.30 6.00
C GLU A 47 1.73 2.16 5.13
N GLU A 48 1.85 3.49 5.25
CA GLU A 48 1.04 4.42 4.48
C GLU A 48 1.25 4.16 2.99
N LEU A 49 0.16 4.22 2.20
CA LEU A 49 0.27 4.06 0.76
C LEU A 49 1.13 5.21 0.20
N LEU A 50 2.08 4.88 -0.64
CA LEU A 50 2.89 5.87 -1.32
C LEU A 50 2.02 6.73 -2.24
N GLU A 51 2.37 8.00 -2.40
CA GLU A 51 1.81 8.83 -3.45
C GLU A 51 2.04 8.18 -4.84
N PRO A 52 1.12 8.36 -5.80
CA PRO A 52 1.19 7.68 -7.10
C PRO A 52 2.55 7.79 -7.79
N ASP A 53 3.21 8.95 -7.72
CA ASP A 53 4.51 9.20 -8.35
C ASP A 53 5.68 8.52 -7.65
N LEU A 54 5.51 8.18 -6.39
CA LEU A 54 6.48 7.40 -5.62
C LEU A 54 6.20 5.90 -5.77
N ALA A 55 4.93 5.52 -5.87
CA ALA A 55 4.51 4.13 -6.07
C ALA A 55 4.87 3.62 -7.47
N PHE A 56 4.77 4.48 -8.49
CA PHE A 56 5.00 4.11 -9.89
C PHE A 56 5.78 5.21 -10.63
N LYS A 57 7.08 5.01 -10.77
CA LYS A 57 7.93 5.95 -11.49
C LYS A 57 7.83 5.71 -12.99
N PHE A 58 7.70 6.80 -13.76
CA PHE A 58 7.69 6.79 -15.20
C PHE A 58 8.84 7.60 -15.76
N LYS A 59 9.53 7.04 -16.77
CA LYS A 59 10.58 7.70 -17.55
C LYS A 59 10.42 7.30 -19.00
N ALA A 60 10.88 8.13 -19.91
CA ALA A 60 11.00 7.77 -21.31
C ALA A 60 12.25 8.39 -21.92
N SER A 61 12.78 7.74 -22.94
CA SER A 61 13.95 8.19 -23.70
C SER A 61 13.82 7.84 -25.18
N ILE A 62 14.51 8.60 -26.03
CA ILE A 62 14.56 8.36 -27.44
C ILE A 62 15.67 7.36 -27.74
N LYS A 63 15.32 6.18 -28.25
CA LYS A 63 16.25 5.14 -28.67
C LYS A 63 16.75 5.37 -30.11
N SER A 64 15.85 5.78 -31.01
CA SER A 64 16.15 6.05 -32.39
C SER A 64 15.19 7.10 -32.97
N SER A 65 15.31 7.38 -34.24
CA SER A 65 14.41 8.32 -34.94
C SER A 65 12.94 7.90 -34.90
N THR A 66 12.64 6.63 -34.74
CA THR A 66 11.29 6.04 -34.78
C THR A 66 10.99 5.12 -33.60
N THR A 67 11.81 5.19 -32.54
CA THR A 67 11.66 4.29 -31.41
C THR A 67 11.90 5.02 -30.08
N LEU A 68 10.98 4.91 -29.17
CA LEU A 68 11.12 5.32 -27.77
C LEU A 68 11.23 4.09 -26.86
N ILE A 69 11.92 4.26 -25.74
CA ILE A 69 11.85 3.36 -24.60
C ILE A 69 11.13 4.09 -23.46
N ALA A 70 10.03 3.54 -23.00
CA ALA A 70 9.33 3.95 -21.79
C ALA A 70 9.61 2.96 -20.68
N GLU A 71 10.06 3.45 -19.53
CA GLU A 71 10.32 2.67 -18.34
C GLU A 71 9.27 2.97 -17.28
N LEU A 72 8.61 1.94 -16.77
CA LEU A 72 7.70 2.01 -15.64
C LEU A 72 8.28 1.17 -14.50
N THR A 73 8.46 1.79 -13.33
CA THR A 73 9.08 1.15 -12.18
C THR A 73 8.15 1.20 -10.99
N PRO A 74 7.48 0.09 -10.64
CA PRO A 74 6.72 -0.01 -9.40
C PRO A 74 7.67 -0.02 -8.20
N ALA A 75 7.28 0.63 -7.11
CA ALA A 75 8.00 0.57 -5.85
C ALA A 75 7.92 -0.83 -5.22
N ASN A 76 8.78 -1.10 -4.24
CA ASN A 76 8.73 -2.38 -3.53
C ASN A 76 7.35 -2.59 -2.87
N GLY A 77 6.76 -3.77 -3.04
CA GLY A 77 5.42 -4.09 -2.57
C GLY A 77 4.29 -3.63 -3.49
N TYR A 78 4.62 -3.02 -4.63
CA TYR A 78 3.66 -2.59 -5.65
C TYR A 78 3.81 -3.40 -6.94
N TYR A 79 2.76 -3.40 -7.76
CA TYR A 79 2.79 -3.99 -9.10
C TYR A 79 1.93 -3.20 -10.08
N LEU A 80 2.26 -3.30 -11.34
CA LEU A 80 1.52 -2.72 -12.46
C LEU A 80 0.79 -3.82 -13.24
N TYR A 81 -0.40 -3.52 -13.73
CA TYR A 81 -1.11 -4.41 -14.67
C TYR A 81 -0.62 -4.19 -16.09
N ARG A 82 -0.14 -5.25 -16.75
CA ARG A 82 0.34 -5.20 -18.13
C ARG A 82 -0.71 -4.65 -19.10
N GLU A 83 -1.94 -5.11 -19.01
CA GLU A 83 -3.04 -4.74 -19.90
C GLU A 83 -3.54 -3.30 -19.68
N ARG A 84 -3.15 -2.68 -18.55
CA ARG A 84 -3.49 -1.30 -18.23
C ARG A 84 -2.42 -0.30 -18.64
N ILE A 85 -1.27 -0.77 -19.16
CA ILE A 85 -0.23 0.10 -19.69
C ILE A 85 -0.60 0.47 -21.13
N LYS A 86 -0.74 1.77 -21.37
CA LYS A 86 -1.09 2.36 -22.67
C LYS A 86 -0.21 3.56 -22.94
N PHE A 87 0.03 3.83 -24.21
CA PHE A 87 0.77 5.01 -24.64
C PHE A 87 0.04 5.72 -25.77
N ALA A 88 0.15 7.04 -25.77
CA ALA A 88 -0.37 7.91 -26.83
C ALA A 88 0.57 9.09 -27.03
N PHE A 89 0.51 9.73 -28.22
CA PHE A 89 1.12 11.05 -28.42
C PHE A 89 0.07 12.15 -28.24
N LYS A 90 0.48 13.22 -27.56
CA LYS A 90 -0.34 14.42 -27.36
C LYS A 90 0.33 15.60 -28.03
N ASN A 91 -0.44 16.42 -28.76
CA ASN A 91 0.06 17.62 -29.42
C ASN A 91 1.32 17.37 -30.30
N SER A 92 1.36 16.22 -30.94
CA SER A 92 2.51 15.77 -31.76
C SER A 92 2.03 15.45 -33.15
N PRO A 93 1.69 16.48 -33.96
CA PRO A 93 1.15 16.27 -35.28
C PRO A 93 2.12 15.50 -36.20
N GLY A 94 1.58 14.58 -36.99
CA GLY A 94 2.37 13.72 -37.86
C GLY A 94 3.14 12.61 -37.17
N MET A 95 2.80 12.32 -35.90
CA MET A 95 3.32 11.17 -35.17
C MET A 95 2.21 10.15 -34.89
N THR A 96 2.47 8.90 -35.19
CA THR A 96 1.51 7.81 -34.98
C THR A 96 2.24 6.60 -34.41
N ILE A 97 1.76 6.08 -33.27
CA ILE A 97 2.29 4.83 -32.70
C ILE A 97 1.86 3.68 -33.62
N ARG A 98 2.82 2.88 -34.08
CA ARG A 98 2.59 1.68 -34.88
C ARG A 98 2.52 0.43 -34.02
N GLU A 99 3.41 0.33 -33.05
CA GLU A 99 3.56 -0.86 -32.26
C GLU A 99 4.05 -0.50 -30.84
N ILE A 100 3.53 -1.19 -29.85
CA ILE A 100 4.01 -1.14 -28.45
C ILE A 100 4.41 -2.56 -28.06
N LYS A 101 5.70 -2.76 -27.78
CA LYS A 101 6.24 -4.04 -27.32
C LYS A 101 6.45 -4.00 -25.82
N LEU A 102 5.66 -4.80 -25.09
CA LEU A 102 5.81 -5.04 -23.67
C LEU A 102 6.27 -6.50 -23.47
N PRO A 103 7.24 -6.77 -22.60
CA PRO A 103 7.61 -8.15 -22.27
C PRO A 103 6.43 -8.88 -21.62
N ALA A 104 6.51 -10.21 -21.53
CA ALA A 104 5.57 -10.99 -20.75
C ALA A 104 5.65 -10.60 -19.27
N GLY A 105 4.52 -10.51 -18.61
CA GLY A 105 4.41 -10.27 -17.17
C GLY A 105 4.33 -11.57 -16.37
N GLU A 106 4.40 -11.45 -15.06
CA GLU A 106 4.09 -12.57 -14.17
C GLU A 106 2.57 -12.75 -14.09
N THR A 107 2.09 -13.98 -14.33
CA THR A 107 0.65 -14.28 -14.19
C THR A 107 0.26 -14.21 -12.71
N LYS A 108 -0.79 -13.44 -12.44
CA LYS A 108 -1.39 -13.29 -11.12
C LYS A 108 -2.91 -13.44 -11.22
N THR A 109 -3.54 -14.01 -10.21
CA THR A 109 -4.99 -13.94 -10.04
C THR A 109 -5.28 -13.01 -8.87
N ASP A 110 -6.04 -11.95 -9.12
CA ASP A 110 -6.43 -11.01 -8.09
C ASP A 110 -7.96 -10.77 -8.05
N GLN A 111 -8.41 -10.07 -7.02
CA GLN A 111 -9.83 -9.83 -6.77
C GLN A 111 -10.46 -8.79 -7.73
N PHE A 112 -9.63 -7.99 -8.44
CA PHE A 112 -10.12 -6.88 -9.28
C PHE A 112 -10.28 -7.28 -10.73
N TYR A 113 -9.30 -8.04 -11.27
CA TYR A 113 -9.23 -8.37 -12.70
C TYR A 113 -9.12 -9.88 -12.98
N GLY A 114 -9.22 -10.72 -11.93
CA GLY A 114 -9.07 -12.15 -12.09
C GLY A 114 -7.65 -12.52 -12.55
N ARG A 115 -7.54 -13.45 -13.50
CA ARG A 115 -6.24 -13.87 -14.04
C ARG A 115 -5.70 -12.81 -15.00
N THR A 116 -4.57 -12.20 -14.64
CA THR A 116 -3.95 -11.09 -15.37
C THR A 116 -2.41 -11.19 -15.33
N GLU A 117 -1.74 -10.44 -16.18
CA GLU A 117 -0.29 -10.29 -16.16
C GLU A 117 0.13 -9.02 -15.42
N THR A 118 1.15 -9.11 -14.58
CA THR A 118 1.63 -8.01 -13.76
C THR A 118 3.14 -7.84 -13.79
N TYR A 119 3.61 -6.63 -13.49
CA TYR A 119 5.03 -6.32 -13.33
C TYR A 119 5.30 -5.83 -11.92
N LYS A 120 6.15 -6.55 -11.19
CA LYS A 120 6.66 -6.16 -9.85
C LYS A 120 8.06 -5.54 -9.91
N LYS A 121 8.67 -5.56 -11.08
CA LYS A 121 10.01 -5.03 -11.36
C LYS A 121 9.93 -3.99 -12.46
N PRO A 122 10.98 -3.17 -12.66
CA PRO A 122 11.02 -2.26 -13.79
C PRO A 122 10.72 -2.95 -15.10
N VAL A 123 9.82 -2.36 -15.89
CA VAL A 123 9.44 -2.85 -17.21
C VAL A 123 9.76 -1.79 -18.26
N HIS A 124 10.30 -2.22 -19.38
CA HIS A 124 10.62 -1.38 -20.52
C HIS A 124 9.65 -1.68 -21.67
N ALA A 125 8.91 -0.68 -22.08
CA ALA A 125 8.10 -0.72 -23.28
C ALA A 125 8.88 -0.13 -24.44
N GLU A 126 8.99 -0.85 -25.55
CA GLU A 126 9.51 -0.31 -26.80
C GLU A 126 8.34 0.21 -27.64
N ILE A 127 8.34 1.50 -27.94
CA ILE A 127 7.28 2.19 -28.66
C ILE A 127 7.82 2.55 -30.05
N ILE A 128 7.31 1.87 -31.07
CA ILE A 128 7.67 2.11 -32.49
C ILE A 128 6.62 3.03 -33.09
N PHE A 129 7.07 4.08 -33.77
CA PHE A 129 6.19 5.10 -34.30
C PHE A 129 6.66 5.67 -35.66
N ASP A 130 5.70 6.15 -36.43
CA ASP A 130 5.95 6.96 -37.62
C ASP A 130 5.97 8.44 -37.24
N ARG A 131 6.73 9.23 -37.95
CA ARG A 131 6.83 10.67 -37.79
C ARG A 131 7.06 11.41 -39.08
N THR A 132 6.65 12.67 -39.11
CA THR A 132 7.07 13.61 -40.13
C THR A 132 8.50 14.10 -39.88
N PRO A 133 9.28 14.42 -40.95
CA PRO A 133 10.68 14.80 -40.82
C PRO A 133 10.98 15.97 -39.89
N ASN A 134 10.06 16.92 -39.75
CA ASN A 134 10.28 18.20 -39.06
C ASN A 134 9.80 18.24 -37.61
N ALA A 135 9.28 17.11 -37.04
CA ALA A 135 8.84 17.06 -35.65
C ALA A 135 10.04 17.10 -34.68
N LYS A 136 10.22 18.24 -34.00
CA LYS A 136 11.34 18.47 -33.05
C LYS A 136 10.98 18.04 -31.62
N HIS A 137 9.72 18.17 -31.25
CA HIS A 137 9.21 17.83 -29.91
C HIS A 137 8.14 16.77 -30.03
N LEU A 138 8.09 15.90 -29.06
CA LEU A 138 7.00 14.94 -28.91
C LEU A 138 6.60 14.87 -27.44
N THR A 139 5.30 14.83 -27.19
CA THR A 139 4.76 14.59 -25.86
C THR A 139 4.17 13.20 -25.82
N LEU A 140 4.82 12.33 -25.04
CA LEU A 140 4.34 10.98 -24.76
C LEU A 140 3.43 11.02 -23.55
N VAL A 141 2.23 10.46 -23.67
CA VAL A 141 1.30 10.21 -22.59
C VAL A 141 1.38 8.73 -22.26
N ALA A 142 1.63 8.39 -21.01
CA ALA A 142 1.58 7.04 -20.48
C ALA A 142 0.38 6.92 -19.53
N GLY A 143 -0.55 6.01 -19.85
CA GLY A 143 -1.63 5.58 -18.97
C GLY A 143 -1.26 4.25 -18.34
N TYR A 144 -1.43 4.11 -17.05
CA TYR A 144 -1.16 2.85 -16.34
C TYR A 144 -1.97 2.74 -15.05
N GLN A 145 -2.05 1.52 -14.52
CA GLN A 145 -2.71 1.24 -13.24
C GLN A 145 -1.95 0.17 -12.50
N GLY A 146 -1.89 0.29 -11.17
CA GLY A 146 -1.25 -0.66 -10.29
C GLY A 146 -1.83 -0.65 -8.90
N CYS A 147 -1.36 -1.59 -8.07
CA CYS A 147 -1.86 -1.81 -6.72
C CYS A 147 -0.72 -2.05 -5.74
N HIS A 148 -0.99 -1.82 -4.46
CA HIS A 148 -0.15 -2.28 -3.36
C HIS A 148 -0.50 -3.74 -3.04
N GLU A 149 0.48 -4.65 -3.12
CA GLU A 149 0.23 -6.09 -3.07
C GLU A 149 -0.34 -6.56 -1.73
N LYS A 150 0.29 -6.21 -0.63
CA LYS A 150 -0.11 -6.67 0.71
C LYS A 150 -1.42 -6.06 1.20
N LYS A 151 -1.67 -4.79 0.89
CA LYS A 151 -2.90 -4.09 1.31
C LYS A 151 -4.08 -4.40 0.40
N GLY A 152 -3.86 -4.95 -0.79
CA GLY A 152 -4.90 -5.18 -1.78
C GLY A 152 -5.60 -3.89 -2.22
N VAL A 153 -4.90 -2.75 -2.20
CA VAL A 153 -5.43 -1.45 -2.59
C VAL A 153 -4.90 -1.07 -3.96
N CYS A 154 -5.80 -0.79 -4.89
CA CYS A 154 -5.45 -0.34 -6.23
C CYS A 154 -5.63 1.17 -6.38
N TYR A 155 -4.71 1.77 -7.10
CA TYR A 155 -4.79 3.18 -7.49
C TYR A 155 -5.82 3.34 -8.62
N PRO A 156 -6.47 4.49 -8.73
CA PRO A 156 -7.20 4.83 -9.94
C PRO A 156 -6.23 4.85 -11.14
N PRO A 157 -6.73 4.77 -12.38
CA PRO A 157 -5.89 4.94 -13.56
C PRO A 157 -5.07 6.24 -13.47
N ILE A 158 -3.77 6.11 -13.73
CA ILE A 158 -2.79 7.21 -13.67
C ILE A 158 -2.41 7.59 -15.11
N GLU A 159 -2.38 8.88 -15.40
CA GLU A 159 -1.84 9.41 -16.65
C GLU A 159 -0.65 10.32 -16.35
N LYS A 160 0.44 10.15 -17.12
CA LYS A 160 1.64 10.99 -17.06
C LYS A 160 2.06 11.42 -18.43
N GLU A 161 2.40 12.70 -18.55
CA GLU A 161 2.90 13.30 -19.77
C GLU A 161 4.39 13.59 -19.65
N LEU A 162 5.13 13.28 -20.69
CA LEU A 162 6.55 13.59 -20.78
C LEU A 162 6.88 14.14 -22.15
N THR A 163 7.39 15.38 -22.18
CA THR A 163 7.87 16.00 -23.41
C THR A 163 9.32 15.64 -23.63
N LEU A 164 9.61 15.06 -24.77
CA LEU A 164 10.94 14.66 -25.23
C LEU A 164 11.41 15.62 -26.31
N VAL A 165 12.62 16.12 -26.13
CA VAL A 165 13.31 16.95 -27.12
C VAL A 165 14.32 16.07 -27.83
N ARG A 166 14.32 16.14 -29.15
CA ARG A 166 15.33 15.42 -29.95
C ARG A 166 16.63 16.21 -29.97
N PRO A 167 17.75 15.53 -29.84
CA PRO A 167 19.05 16.12 -30.12
C PRO A 167 19.21 16.52 -31.58
#